data_f7fdb067f3ddb9216ead503302147808
#
_entry.id   f7fdb067f3ddb9216ead503302147808
#
_cell.length_a   1.000
_cell.length_b   1.000
_cell.length_c   1.000
_cell.angle_alpha   90.00
_cell.angle_beta   90.00
_cell.angle_gamma   90.00
#
_symmetry.space_group_name_H-M   'P 1'
#
loop_
_entity.id
_entity.type
_entity.pdbx_description
1 polymer ?
#
loop_
_entity_poly.entity_id
_entity_poly.type
_entity_poly.pdbx_seq_one_letter_code
_entity_poly.pdbx_strand_id
1 'polypeptide(L)'
;EITNLPECHLPFLQYIAVEAVGKPNGSWRRIAQGEGLRGWTIKTQNNIFGYSDWNINRPANAWYCTHLWQHYAYNNDLEYLRNIAFPVMQSTCKYWFDRLKENKDGKLVAPDEWSPEQGPWEDGVAYAQQLVWQLFNETLHAVEALKKVDIQIDNVFVSELADKFRKLDNGVSVGSWGQIKEWKEDKGKLDFQGNDHRHLSQLIALYPGNQISYHRDTLLADAAKVTLQSRGDMGTGWSRAWKIACWARLFDGDHAYRLLKSALSLSTLTVISMDNSKGGVYENLFDSHPPFQIDGNFGATAGIAEMLLQSNQGFIHLLPALPLAWSDGSVAGLRTEGDFTFTMKWNAGWLTQCSVLSGSGLKCRIYSPKGLIARVENSSGKRIPISLIKGGLIEFPTKKGE
;
A
#
# COMPACT_ATOMS: atom_id res chain seq x y z
N GLU A 1 2.26 -9.63 0.19
CA GLU A 1 2.60 -10.46 1.36
C GLU A 1 1.41 -10.66 2.31
N ILE A 2 0.20 -10.34 1.86
CA ILE A 2 -1.03 -10.51 2.66
C ILE A 2 -1.37 -12.00 2.84
N THR A 3 -0.85 -12.85 1.96
CA THR A 3 -1.07 -14.29 1.93
C THR A 3 0.18 -15.06 2.36
N ASN A 4 0.09 -16.38 2.41
CA ASN A 4 1.20 -17.27 2.78
C ASN A 4 2.17 -17.58 1.62
N LEU A 5 2.37 -16.66 0.69
CA LEU A 5 3.21 -16.87 -0.49
C LEU A 5 4.40 -15.88 -0.56
N PRO A 6 5.14 -15.61 0.54
CA PRO A 6 6.29 -14.73 0.50
C PRO A 6 7.38 -15.24 -0.47
N GLU A 7 7.49 -16.55 -0.67
CA GLU A 7 8.45 -17.17 -1.58
C GLU A 7 8.19 -16.80 -3.04
N CYS A 8 6.94 -16.54 -3.42
CA CYS A 8 6.61 -16.09 -4.77
C CYS A 8 7.04 -14.65 -5.04
N HIS A 9 7.09 -13.81 -4.02
CA HIS A 9 7.51 -12.42 -4.13
C HIS A 9 9.02 -12.25 -4.12
N LEU A 10 9.75 -13.07 -3.36
CA LEU A 10 11.19 -12.90 -3.17
C LEU A 10 11.99 -12.85 -4.47
N PRO A 11 11.76 -13.72 -5.48
CA PRO A 11 12.46 -13.61 -6.76
C PRO A 11 12.24 -12.28 -7.47
N PHE A 12 11.02 -11.72 -7.40
CA PHE A 12 10.72 -10.41 -7.98
C PHE A 12 11.42 -9.28 -7.23
N LEU A 13 11.46 -9.33 -5.90
CA LEU A 13 12.14 -8.34 -5.07
C LEU A 13 13.67 -8.39 -5.27
N GLN A 14 14.22 -9.60 -5.43
CA GLN A 14 15.62 -9.79 -5.80
C GLN A 14 15.95 -9.25 -7.19
N TYR A 15 15.06 -9.46 -8.16
CA TYR A 15 15.18 -8.86 -9.48
C TYR A 15 15.23 -7.33 -9.40
N ILE A 16 14.30 -6.69 -8.64
CA ILE A 16 14.33 -5.24 -8.42
C ILE A 16 15.67 -4.81 -7.83
N ALA A 17 16.19 -5.51 -6.84
CA ALA A 17 17.47 -5.17 -6.22
C ALA A 17 18.65 -5.26 -7.21
N VAL A 18 18.67 -6.29 -8.05
CA VAL A 18 19.70 -6.44 -9.10
C VAL A 18 19.64 -5.28 -10.09
N GLU A 19 18.46 -4.94 -10.61
CA GLU A 19 18.31 -3.86 -11.60
C GLU A 19 18.57 -2.47 -10.99
N ALA A 20 18.09 -2.23 -9.78
CA ALA A 20 18.23 -0.93 -9.10
C ALA A 20 19.63 -0.62 -8.61
N VAL A 21 20.31 -1.59 -7.98
CA VAL A 21 21.60 -1.37 -7.31
C VAL A 21 22.70 -2.35 -7.71
N GLY A 22 22.38 -3.56 -8.17
CA GLY A 22 23.32 -4.59 -8.53
C GLY A 22 24.02 -4.37 -9.87
N LYS A 23 23.43 -3.57 -10.77
CA LYS A 23 23.96 -3.26 -12.11
C LYS A 23 24.37 -1.78 -12.21
N PRO A 24 25.65 -1.41 -11.97
CA PRO A 24 26.09 0.00 -12.00
C PRO A 24 25.76 0.72 -13.32
N ASN A 25 25.77 0.01 -14.43
CA ASN A 25 25.45 0.53 -15.77
C ASN A 25 24.10 -0.03 -16.31
N GLY A 26 23.22 -0.51 -15.44
CA GLY A 26 21.89 -0.98 -15.80
C GLY A 26 20.99 0.14 -16.33
N SER A 27 19.94 -0.21 -17.09
CA SER A 27 19.06 0.78 -17.72
C SER A 27 18.41 1.70 -16.69
N TRP A 28 17.98 1.19 -15.55
CA TRP A 28 17.33 1.98 -14.50
C TRP A 28 18.25 3.06 -13.90
N ARG A 29 19.51 2.72 -13.67
CA ARG A 29 20.51 3.69 -13.19
C ARG A 29 20.90 4.70 -14.26
N ARG A 30 21.03 4.26 -15.51
CA ARG A 30 21.32 5.19 -16.63
C ARG A 30 20.24 6.22 -16.85
N ILE A 31 18.96 5.90 -16.59
CA ILE A 31 17.89 6.88 -16.67
C ILE A 31 18.13 7.99 -15.64
N ALA A 32 18.39 7.67 -14.37
CA ALA A 32 18.70 8.65 -13.34
C ALA A 32 19.99 9.44 -13.63
N GLN A 33 21.05 8.77 -14.09
CA GLN A 33 22.30 9.41 -14.50
C GLN A 33 22.12 10.39 -15.66
N GLY A 34 21.22 10.07 -16.61
CA GLY A 34 20.86 10.96 -17.71
C GLY A 34 20.17 12.25 -17.24
N GLU A 35 19.55 12.23 -16.08
CA GLU A 35 18.98 13.39 -15.39
C GLU A 35 20.00 14.10 -14.46
N GLY A 36 21.23 13.59 -14.36
CA GLY A 36 22.27 14.11 -13.46
C GLY A 36 22.05 13.78 -11.99
N LEU A 37 21.25 12.73 -11.68
CA LEU A 37 20.82 12.39 -10.32
C LEU A 37 21.47 11.08 -9.84
N ARG A 38 21.65 10.97 -8.52
CA ARG A 38 22.03 9.71 -7.86
C ARG A 38 20.91 8.68 -7.94
N GLY A 39 21.19 7.45 -7.59
CA GLY A 39 20.19 6.39 -7.46
C GLY A 39 19.71 5.82 -8.79
N TRP A 40 18.42 5.57 -8.89
CA TRP A 40 17.80 4.94 -10.04
C TRP A 40 16.35 5.37 -10.21
N THR A 41 15.85 5.27 -11.44
CA THR A 41 14.43 5.42 -11.74
C THR A 41 14.05 4.60 -12.97
N ILE A 42 12.76 4.56 -13.29
CA ILE A 42 12.21 3.73 -14.35
C ILE A 42 11.24 4.51 -15.24
N LYS A 43 10.95 3.93 -16.38
CA LYS A 43 9.83 4.31 -17.23
C LYS A 43 8.62 3.43 -16.92
N THR A 44 7.50 3.69 -17.56
CA THR A 44 6.22 3.03 -17.27
C THR A 44 6.22 1.53 -17.59
N GLN A 45 6.89 1.11 -18.67
CA GLN A 45 6.95 -0.29 -19.08
C GLN A 45 8.29 -0.90 -18.71
N ASN A 46 8.26 -1.98 -17.95
CA ASN A 46 9.44 -2.73 -17.53
C ASN A 46 9.25 -4.22 -17.81
N ASN A 47 10.32 -4.94 -18.10
CA ASN A 47 10.30 -6.38 -18.26
C ASN A 47 11.39 -7.06 -17.42
N ILE A 48 11.31 -8.38 -17.31
CA ILE A 48 12.21 -9.20 -16.47
C ILE A 48 13.69 -9.19 -16.90
N PHE A 49 13.99 -8.61 -18.08
CA PHE A 49 15.37 -8.46 -18.58
C PHE A 49 16.00 -7.11 -18.25
N GLY A 50 15.31 -6.27 -17.46
CA GLY A 50 15.79 -4.93 -17.07
C GLY A 50 15.53 -3.85 -18.13
N TYR A 51 14.77 -4.15 -19.18
CA TYR A 51 14.36 -3.15 -20.15
C TYR A 51 13.29 -2.24 -19.55
N SER A 52 13.42 -0.95 -19.79
CA SER A 52 12.50 0.08 -19.30
C SER A 52 12.25 1.07 -20.43
N ASP A 53 10.99 1.27 -20.81
CA ASP A 53 10.61 2.11 -21.95
C ASP A 53 9.28 2.85 -21.75
N TRP A 54 8.88 3.57 -22.77
CA TRP A 54 7.74 4.47 -22.84
C TRP A 54 7.97 5.74 -22.00
N ASN A 55 6.91 6.34 -21.46
CA ASN A 55 7.01 7.57 -20.68
C ASN A 55 7.77 7.35 -19.36
N ILE A 56 8.53 8.34 -18.95
CA ILE A 56 9.19 8.34 -17.65
C ILE A 56 8.11 8.28 -16.54
N ASN A 57 8.31 7.38 -15.57
CA ASN A 57 7.45 7.25 -14.40
C ASN A 57 8.32 7.19 -13.14
N ARG A 58 8.86 8.33 -12.78
CA ARG A 58 9.82 8.45 -11.69
C ARG A 58 9.28 7.94 -10.36
N PRO A 59 8.03 8.28 -9.96
CA PRO A 59 7.50 7.84 -8.67
C PRO A 59 7.32 6.33 -8.54
N ALA A 60 7.30 5.59 -9.64
CA ALA A 60 7.20 4.14 -9.60
C ALA A 60 8.42 3.49 -8.92
N ASN A 61 9.60 4.15 -8.87
CA ASN A 61 10.72 3.65 -8.10
C ASN A 61 10.42 3.63 -6.58
N ALA A 62 9.72 4.63 -6.09
CA ALA A 62 9.25 4.67 -4.70
C ALA A 62 8.16 3.63 -4.45
N TRP A 63 7.26 3.40 -5.43
CA TRP A 63 6.24 2.35 -5.32
C TRP A 63 6.87 0.95 -5.22
N TYR A 64 7.91 0.66 -6.01
CA TYR A 64 8.64 -0.61 -5.89
C TYR A 64 9.23 -0.80 -4.49
N CYS A 65 9.68 0.27 -3.84
CA CYS A 65 10.19 0.21 -2.47
C CYS A 65 9.11 -0.16 -1.43
N THR A 66 7.83 0.17 -1.68
CA THR A 66 6.73 -0.27 -0.83
C THR A 66 6.65 -1.80 -0.75
N HIS A 67 6.85 -2.50 -1.87
CA HIS A 67 6.87 -3.97 -1.88
C HIS A 67 8.07 -4.54 -1.11
N LEU A 68 9.24 -3.90 -1.23
CA LEU A 68 10.43 -4.28 -0.47
C LEU A 68 10.21 -4.14 1.04
N TRP A 69 9.63 -3.03 1.47
CA TRP A 69 9.29 -2.81 2.87
C TRP A 69 8.22 -3.77 3.38
N GLN A 70 7.13 -3.98 2.63
CA GLN A 70 6.05 -4.88 2.99
C GLN A 70 6.54 -6.30 3.21
N HIS A 71 7.45 -6.82 2.35
CA HIS A 71 8.04 -8.13 2.56
C HIS A 71 8.72 -8.24 3.93
N TYR A 72 9.52 -7.25 4.30
CA TYR A 72 10.13 -7.21 5.63
C TYR A 72 9.07 -7.09 6.74
N ALA A 73 8.13 -6.18 6.61
CA ALA A 73 7.12 -5.92 7.64
C ALA A 73 6.29 -7.18 7.97
N TYR A 74 6.00 -8.02 6.96
CA TYR A 74 5.24 -9.26 7.13
C TYR A 74 6.07 -10.46 7.57
N ASN A 75 7.38 -10.48 7.36
CA ASN A 75 8.24 -11.62 7.68
C ASN A 75 9.25 -11.34 8.80
N ASN A 76 9.47 -10.07 9.13
CA ASN A 76 10.45 -9.60 10.12
C ASN A 76 11.88 -10.16 9.87
N ASP A 77 12.22 -10.40 8.59
CA ASP A 77 13.54 -10.90 8.18
C ASP A 77 14.54 -9.76 8.08
N LEU A 78 15.36 -9.62 9.12
CA LEU A 78 16.38 -8.57 9.20
C LEU A 78 17.54 -8.79 8.21
N GLU A 79 17.84 -10.03 7.83
CA GLU A 79 18.89 -10.32 6.84
C GLU A 79 18.43 -9.85 5.45
N TYR A 80 17.19 -10.15 5.08
CA TYR A 80 16.55 -9.62 3.87
C TYR A 80 16.52 -8.08 3.89
N LEU A 81 16.09 -7.48 5.00
CA LEU A 81 16.03 -6.02 5.12
C LEU A 81 17.40 -5.40 4.89
N ARG A 82 18.43 -5.94 5.55
CA ARG A 82 19.82 -5.44 5.46
C ARG A 82 20.41 -5.59 4.06
N ASN A 83 20.25 -6.77 3.45
CA ASN A 83 21.03 -7.16 2.28
C ASN A 83 20.31 -6.86 0.95
N ILE A 84 18.97 -6.76 0.96
CA ILE A 84 18.14 -6.61 -0.24
C ILE A 84 17.34 -5.31 -0.19
N ALA A 85 16.44 -5.14 0.79
CA ALA A 85 15.51 -4.03 0.78
C ALA A 85 16.16 -2.67 1.05
N PHE A 86 16.91 -2.56 2.14
CA PHE A 86 17.49 -1.28 2.57
C PHE A 86 18.44 -0.64 1.55
N PRO A 87 19.37 -1.36 0.88
CA PRO A 87 20.21 -0.78 -0.16
C PRO A 87 19.41 -0.16 -1.32
N VAL A 88 18.32 -0.80 -1.72
CA VAL A 88 17.43 -0.28 -2.79
C VAL A 88 16.70 0.97 -2.29
N MET A 89 16.06 0.91 -1.12
CA MET A 89 15.35 2.03 -0.51
C MET A 89 16.28 3.24 -0.30
N GLN A 90 17.49 3.00 0.21
CA GLN A 90 18.49 4.06 0.38
C GLN A 90 18.87 4.71 -0.95
N SER A 91 19.10 3.90 -1.99
CA SER A 91 19.44 4.40 -3.33
C SER A 91 18.30 5.21 -3.93
N THR A 92 17.05 4.78 -3.73
CA THR A 92 15.84 5.51 -4.15
C THR A 92 15.67 6.82 -3.40
N CYS A 93 15.93 6.83 -2.08
CA CYS A 93 15.95 8.08 -1.31
C CYS A 93 16.95 9.09 -1.86
N LYS A 94 18.18 8.66 -2.19
CA LYS A 94 19.20 9.54 -2.78
C LYS A 94 18.76 10.15 -4.10
N TYR A 95 18.03 9.39 -4.93
CA TYR A 95 17.44 9.94 -6.16
C TYR A 95 16.47 11.10 -5.84
N TRP A 96 15.57 10.90 -4.88
CA TRP A 96 14.61 11.93 -4.49
C TRP A 96 15.24 13.08 -3.70
N PHE A 97 16.32 12.86 -2.95
CA PHE A 97 17.06 13.96 -2.30
C PHE A 97 17.59 14.96 -3.32
N ASP A 98 18.11 14.46 -4.45
CA ASP A 98 18.65 15.30 -5.51
C ASP A 98 17.55 15.95 -6.35
N ARG A 99 16.41 15.25 -6.53
CA ARG A 99 15.35 15.71 -7.41
C ARG A 99 14.37 16.69 -6.77
N LEU A 100 14.04 16.53 -5.48
CA LEU A 100 13.06 17.37 -4.81
C LEU A 100 13.48 18.84 -4.81
N LYS A 101 12.54 19.74 -5.11
CA LYS A 101 12.75 21.19 -5.03
C LYS A 101 11.84 21.82 -3.99
N GLU A 102 12.27 22.97 -3.46
CA GLU A 102 11.46 23.76 -2.54
C GLU A 102 10.42 24.58 -3.33
N ASN A 103 9.17 24.55 -2.88
CA ASN A 103 8.10 25.38 -3.41
C ASN A 103 8.06 26.76 -2.68
N LYS A 104 7.14 27.62 -3.10
CA LYS A 104 6.95 28.95 -2.51
C LYS A 104 6.62 28.94 -1.00
N ASP A 105 6.13 27.82 -0.47
CA ASP A 105 5.74 27.68 0.94
C ASP A 105 6.87 27.02 1.78
N GLY A 106 8.06 26.85 1.22
CA GLY A 106 9.21 26.22 1.88
C GLY A 106 9.08 24.70 2.01
N LYS A 107 8.17 24.06 1.29
CA LYS A 107 8.00 22.61 1.28
C LYS A 107 8.70 21.98 0.08
N LEU A 108 9.26 20.79 0.29
CA LEU A 108 9.84 19.99 -0.78
C LEU A 108 8.76 19.30 -1.59
N VAL A 109 8.81 19.47 -2.90
CA VAL A 109 7.89 18.86 -3.86
C VAL A 109 8.64 18.13 -4.96
N ALA A 110 8.05 17.04 -5.48
CA ALA A 110 8.50 16.36 -6.68
C ALA A 110 8.20 17.26 -7.90
N PRO A 111 9.22 17.72 -8.63
CA PRO A 111 8.99 18.62 -9.75
C PRO A 111 8.63 17.84 -11.01
N ASP A 112 7.82 18.46 -11.86
CA ASP A 112 7.52 17.97 -13.21
C ASP A 112 7.14 16.48 -13.22
N GLU A 113 6.07 16.14 -12.51
CA GLU A 113 5.50 14.79 -12.45
C GLU A 113 4.09 14.79 -13.05
N TRP A 114 3.66 13.60 -13.45
CA TRP A 114 2.36 13.38 -14.09
C TRP A 114 1.46 12.49 -13.22
N SER A 115 0.18 12.84 -13.15
CA SER A 115 -0.80 11.94 -12.52
C SER A 115 -1.31 10.94 -13.56
N PRO A 116 -1.09 9.64 -13.39
CA PRO A 116 -1.58 8.65 -14.34
C PRO A 116 -3.12 8.61 -14.41
N GLU A 117 -3.74 8.64 -15.57
CA GLU A 117 -3.15 8.93 -16.89
C GLU A 117 -3.85 10.15 -17.45
N GLN A 118 -3.85 11.26 -16.73
CA GLN A 118 -4.55 12.49 -17.09
C GLN A 118 -3.83 13.75 -16.62
N GLY A 119 -4.18 14.87 -17.22
CA GLY A 119 -3.73 16.18 -16.78
C GLY A 119 -2.32 16.56 -17.23
N PRO A 120 -1.88 17.74 -16.81
CA PRO A 120 -0.56 18.26 -17.14
C PRO A 120 0.54 17.63 -16.29
N TRP A 121 1.78 17.73 -16.76
CA TRP A 121 2.97 17.61 -15.94
C TRP A 121 3.10 18.84 -15.07
N GLU A 122 3.20 18.66 -13.76
CA GLU A 122 3.38 19.77 -12.82
C GLU A 122 4.05 19.34 -11.51
N ASP A 123 4.40 20.33 -10.71
CA ASP A 123 5.06 20.09 -9.43
C ASP A 123 4.07 19.62 -8.36
N GLY A 124 4.49 18.62 -7.60
CA GLY A 124 3.78 18.22 -6.39
C GLY A 124 2.45 17.51 -6.64
N VAL A 125 2.28 16.79 -7.77
CA VAL A 125 1.11 15.93 -7.95
C VAL A 125 1.03 14.90 -6.83
N ALA A 126 -0.18 14.61 -6.38
CA ALA A 126 -0.44 13.74 -5.22
C ALA A 126 0.20 12.36 -5.38
N TYR A 127 0.12 11.75 -6.56
CA TYR A 127 0.74 10.47 -6.90
C TYR A 127 2.23 10.42 -6.50
N ALA A 128 3.01 11.41 -6.95
CA ALA A 128 4.43 11.46 -6.66
C ALA A 128 4.72 11.77 -5.18
N GLN A 129 4.01 12.76 -4.62
CA GLN A 129 4.24 13.19 -3.24
C GLN A 129 3.93 12.10 -2.23
N GLN A 130 2.80 11.39 -2.39
CA GLN A 130 2.38 10.32 -1.50
C GLN A 130 3.37 9.14 -1.54
N LEU A 131 3.86 8.78 -2.73
CA LEU A 131 4.84 7.70 -2.89
C LEU A 131 6.21 8.08 -2.29
N VAL A 132 6.68 9.31 -2.51
CA VAL A 132 7.94 9.77 -1.92
C VAL A 132 7.83 9.86 -0.39
N TRP A 133 6.68 10.33 0.12
CA TRP A 133 6.41 10.34 1.55
C TRP A 133 6.46 8.92 2.13
N GLN A 134 5.81 7.96 1.48
CA GLN A 134 5.79 6.55 1.90
C GLN A 134 7.21 5.97 1.92
N LEU A 135 7.98 6.19 0.86
CA LEU A 135 9.38 5.77 0.78
C LEU A 135 10.21 6.30 1.95
N PHE A 136 10.14 7.59 2.24
CA PHE A 136 10.94 8.19 3.31
C PHE A 136 10.52 7.68 4.69
N ASN A 137 9.21 7.59 4.93
CA ASN A 137 8.65 7.04 6.16
C ASN A 137 9.10 5.60 6.40
N GLU A 138 8.94 4.73 5.41
CA GLU A 138 9.33 3.32 5.50
C GLU A 138 10.85 3.15 5.62
N THR A 139 11.63 4.00 4.95
CA THR A 139 13.09 3.98 5.09
C THR A 139 13.55 4.40 6.49
N LEU A 140 12.86 5.36 7.13
CA LEU A 140 13.12 5.69 8.54
C LEU A 140 12.81 4.52 9.47
N HIS A 141 11.71 3.81 9.25
CA HIS A 141 11.39 2.58 10.01
C HIS A 141 12.43 1.48 9.77
N ALA A 142 12.93 1.33 8.54
CA ALA A 142 14.00 0.39 8.22
C ALA A 142 15.30 0.74 8.95
N VAL A 143 15.67 2.02 9.02
CA VAL A 143 16.80 2.52 9.82
C VAL A 143 16.64 2.18 11.29
N GLU A 144 15.46 2.39 11.85
CA GLU A 144 15.17 2.05 13.25
C GLU A 144 15.26 0.54 13.51
N ALA A 145 14.73 -0.28 12.62
CA ALA A 145 14.79 -1.73 12.75
C ALA A 145 16.23 -2.26 12.71
N LEU A 146 17.05 -1.77 11.78
CA LEU A 146 18.44 -2.18 11.64
C LEU A 146 19.30 -1.69 12.82
N LYS A 147 19.08 -0.47 13.32
CA LYS A 147 19.79 0.06 14.50
C LYS A 147 19.51 -0.73 15.78
N LYS A 148 18.29 -1.28 15.95
CA LYS A 148 17.95 -2.11 17.14
C LYS A 148 18.77 -3.40 17.22
N VAL A 149 19.41 -3.83 16.16
CA VAL A 149 20.28 -5.00 16.08
C VAL A 149 21.73 -4.62 15.78
N ASP A 150 22.12 -3.40 16.17
CA ASP A 150 23.48 -2.85 16.11
C ASP A 150 24.10 -2.78 14.69
N ILE A 151 23.25 -2.77 13.64
CA ILE A 151 23.72 -2.54 12.29
C ILE A 151 24.01 -1.06 12.09
N GLN A 152 25.26 -0.75 11.75
CA GLN A 152 25.68 0.63 11.52
C GLN A 152 25.15 1.15 10.18
N ILE A 153 24.54 2.32 10.20
CA ILE A 153 24.05 3.02 9.02
C ILE A 153 24.73 4.39 8.99
N ASP A 154 25.07 4.86 7.79
CA ASP A 154 25.66 6.18 7.59
C ASP A 154 24.78 7.29 8.20
N ASN A 155 25.33 7.95 9.22
CA ASN A 155 24.63 9.02 9.93
C ASN A 155 24.36 10.25 9.04
N VAL A 156 25.17 10.50 8.01
CA VAL A 156 24.96 11.59 7.05
C VAL A 156 23.68 11.30 6.27
N PHE A 157 23.52 10.07 5.76
CA PHE A 157 22.29 9.65 5.09
C PHE A 157 21.06 9.76 5.99
N VAL A 158 21.15 9.28 7.23
CA VAL A 158 20.02 9.31 8.18
C VAL A 158 19.61 10.76 8.49
N SER A 159 20.57 11.64 8.68
CA SER A 159 20.31 13.06 8.92
C SER A 159 19.66 13.74 7.72
N GLU A 160 20.17 13.47 6.50
CA GLU A 160 19.60 14.00 5.25
C GLU A 160 18.16 13.51 5.04
N LEU A 161 17.91 12.20 5.27
CA LEU A 161 16.57 11.60 5.16
C LEU A 161 15.58 12.27 6.13
N ALA A 162 15.95 12.40 7.40
CA ALA A 162 15.08 13.00 8.41
C ALA A 162 14.79 14.48 8.11
N ASP A 163 15.78 15.24 7.62
CA ASP A 163 15.62 16.64 7.25
C ASP A 163 14.69 16.81 6.04
N LYS A 164 14.92 16.03 4.99
CA LYS A 164 14.08 16.02 3.79
C LYS A 164 12.64 15.59 4.11
N PHE A 165 12.45 14.55 4.93
CA PHE A 165 11.11 14.08 5.33
C PHE A 165 10.32 15.14 6.09
N ARG A 166 10.96 15.87 7.01
CA ARG A 166 10.31 16.96 7.76
C ARG A 166 9.83 18.11 6.87
N LYS A 167 10.57 18.40 5.80
CA LYS A 167 10.24 19.47 4.84
C LYS A 167 9.30 19.00 3.73
N LEU A 168 9.14 17.69 3.54
CA LEU A 168 8.38 17.13 2.43
C LEU A 168 6.90 17.51 2.53
N ASP A 169 6.34 17.94 1.41
CA ASP A 169 4.88 17.95 1.23
C ASP A 169 4.37 16.51 1.17
N ASN A 170 3.36 16.18 1.96
CA ASN A 170 2.88 14.80 2.07
C ASN A 170 1.92 14.38 0.96
N GLY A 171 1.53 15.30 0.06
CA GLY A 171 0.64 15.03 -1.07
C GLY A 171 -0.82 14.76 -0.70
N VAL A 172 -1.23 15.05 0.54
CA VAL A 172 -2.62 14.82 0.99
C VAL A 172 -3.24 16.14 1.39
N SER A 173 -4.25 16.57 0.65
CA SER A 173 -5.04 17.78 0.96
C SER A 173 -6.46 17.64 0.43
N VAL A 174 -7.40 18.37 1.07
CA VAL A 174 -8.81 18.39 0.67
C VAL A 174 -9.04 19.52 -0.33
N GLY A 175 -9.75 19.23 -1.40
CA GLY A 175 -10.08 20.19 -2.46
C GLY A 175 -11.43 20.88 -2.26
N SER A 176 -11.79 21.71 -3.23
CA SER A 176 -12.92 22.65 -3.15
C SER A 176 -14.30 21.99 -3.03
N TRP A 177 -14.46 20.73 -3.47
CA TRP A 177 -15.73 19.98 -3.34
C TRP A 177 -15.65 18.82 -2.34
N GLY A 178 -14.60 18.82 -1.46
CA GLY A 178 -14.43 17.86 -0.37
C GLY A 178 -13.63 16.60 -0.73
N GLN A 179 -13.05 16.51 -1.91
CA GLN A 179 -12.23 15.38 -2.37
C GLN A 179 -10.78 15.45 -1.86
N ILE A 180 -10.06 14.35 -1.95
CA ILE A 180 -8.58 14.37 -1.93
C ILE A 180 -8.09 14.92 -3.26
N LYS A 181 -7.27 15.97 -3.22
CA LYS A 181 -6.70 16.62 -4.41
C LYS A 181 -5.75 15.68 -5.17
N GLU A 182 -5.84 15.71 -6.49
CA GLU A 182 -4.91 15.01 -7.39
C GLU A 182 -3.73 15.90 -7.80
N TRP A 183 -3.96 17.20 -7.89
CA TRP A 183 -2.97 18.24 -8.16
C TRP A 183 -2.91 19.26 -7.02
N LYS A 184 -1.87 20.09 -7.00
CA LYS A 184 -1.75 21.15 -5.98
C LYS A 184 -2.93 22.12 -6.03
N GLU A 185 -3.35 22.50 -7.23
CA GLU A 185 -4.51 23.34 -7.44
C GLU A 185 -5.65 22.54 -8.08
N ASP A 186 -6.88 22.82 -7.71
CA ASP A 186 -8.06 22.19 -8.29
C ASP A 186 -8.11 22.44 -9.81
N LYS A 187 -8.30 21.38 -10.59
CA LYS A 187 -8.32 21.41 -12.05
C LYS A 187 -9.75 21.26 -12.58
N GLY A 188 -10.59 22.27 -12.45
CA GLY A 188 -12.02 22.21 -12.68
C GLY A 188 -12.54 21.40 -13.89
N LYS A 189 -11.72 21.19 -14.95
CA LYS A 189 -12.08 20.31 -16.08
C LYS A 189 -11.60 18.86 -15.94
N LEU A 190 -10.71 18.57 -14.98
CA LEU A 190 -10.13 17.25 -14.75
C LEU A 190 -10.45 16.74 -13.37
N ASP A 191 -10.57 17.65 -12.39
CA ASP A 191 -10.87 17.35 -10.99
C ASP A 191 -12.26 17.90 -10.63
N PHE A 192 -13.29 17.28 -11.18
CA PHE A 192 -14.69 17.64 -10.95
C PHE A 192 -15.47 16.44 -10.39
N GLN A 193 -16.53 16.74 -9.68
CA GLN A 193 -17.42 15.73 -9.15
C GLN A 193 -18.11 14.95 -10.28
N GLY A 194 -17.97 13.63 -10.28
CA GLY A 194 -18.49 12.74 -11.32
C GLY A 194 -17.46 12.40 -12.42
N ASN A 195 -16.20 12.82 -12.28
CA ASN A 195 -15.13 12.32 -13.15
C ASN A 195 -14.89 10.83 -12.88
N ASP A 196 -15.19 9.98 -13.84
CA ASP A 196 -15.11 8.52 -13.77
C ASP A 196 -13.74 7.95 -14.23
N HIS A 197 -12.70 8.78 -14.23
CA HIS A 197 -11.35 8.32 -14.62
C HIS A 197 -10.95 7.07 -13.83
N ARG A 198 -10.41 6.07 -14.55
CA ARG A 198 -10.12 4.74 -13.98
C ARG A 198 -9.02 4.70 -12.92
N HIS A 199 -8.08 5.68 -12.96
CA HIS A 199 -7.02 5.77 -11.95
C HIS A 199 -7.49 6.47 -10.67
N LEU A 200 -6.86 6.07 -9.54
CA LEU A 200 -7.06 6.63 -8.20
C LEU A 200 -5.74 7.18 -7.66
N SER A 201 -4.98 7.88 -8.51
CA SER A 201 -3.61 8.30 -8.24
C SER A 201 -3.47 9.11 -6.95
N GLN A 202 -4.47 9.92 -6.60
CA GLN A 202 -4.53 10.70 -5.37
C GLN A 202 -4.89 9.88 -4.11
N LEU A 203 -5.24 8.60 -4.25
CA LEU A 203 -5.58 7.70 -3.15
C LEU A 203 -4.51 6.65 -2.84
N ILE A 204 -3.29 6.81 -3.36
CA ILE A 204 -2.13 6.01 -2.94
C ILE A 204 -1.95 6.08 -1.42
N ALA A 205 -2.16 7.24 -0.82
CA ALA A 205 -2.10 7.47 0.62
C ALA A 205 -3.10 6.66 1.44
N LEU A 206 -4.21 6.20 0.82
CA LEU A 206 -5.20 5.30 1.42
C LEU A 206 -4.81 3.84 1.21
N TYR A 207 -4.53 3.45 -0.05
CA TYR A 207 -4.11 2.12 -0.45
C TYR A 207 -3.20 2.16 -1.69
N PRO A 208 -2.00 1.54 -1.68
CA PRO A 208 -1.44 0.68 -0.62
C PRO A 208 -0.85 1.41 0.59
N GLY A 209 -0.80 2.74 0.59
CA GLY A 209 -0.28 3.56 1.66
C GLY A 209 -1.08 3.49 2.97
N ASN A 210 -0.67 4.30 3.92
CA ASN A 210 -1.25 4.30 5.28
C ASN A 210 -1.45 5.71 5.87
N GLN A 211 -1.32 6.77 5.06
CA GLN A 211 -1.47 8.15 5.51
C GLN A 211 -2.92 8.50 5.82
N ILE A 212 -3.87 7.97 5.01
CA ILE A 212 -5.31 8.19 5.17
C ILE A 212 -5.92 6.98 5.87
N SER A 213 -6.57 7.21 7.02
CA SER A 213 -7.29 6.18 7.78
C SER A 213 -8.23 6.84 8.78
N TYR A 214 -9.40 6.25 9.03
CA TYR A 214 -10.30 6.66 10.11
C TYR A 214 -9.66 6.56 11.51
N HIS A 215 -8.62 5.77 11.67
CA HIS A 215 -7.86 5.70 12.92
C HIS A 215 -6.91 6.88 13.13
N ARG A 216 -6.62 7.65 12.07
CA ARG A 216 -5.70 8.80 12.11
C ARG A 216 -6.40 10.13 11.97
N ASP A 217 -7.20 10.26 10.91
CA ASP A 217 -7.85 11.52 10.55
C ASP A 217 -9.16 11.21 9.81
N THR A 218 -10.28 11.46 10.48
CA THR A 218 -11.61 11.21 9.94
C THR A 218 -11.95 12.14 8.77
N LEU A 219 -11.46 13.39 8.78
CA LEU A 219 -11.72 14.34 7.69
C LEU A 219 -11.06 13.89 6.39
N LEU A 220 -9.81 13.40 6.46
CA LEU A 220 -9.12 12.87 5.29
C LEU A 220 -9.75 11.56 4.80
N ALA A 221 -10.21 10.71 5.71
CA ALA A 221 -10.91 9.48 5.35
C ALA A 221 -12.26 9.78 4.67
N ASP A 222 -13.01 10.75 5.16
CA ASP A 222 -14.26 11.22 4.53
C ASP A 222 -13.99 11.85 3.16
N ALA A 223 -12.93 12.63 3.01
CA ALA A 223 -12.52 13.19 1.71
C ALA A 223 -12.12 12.10 0.70
N ALA A 224 -11.45 11.04 1.15
CA ALA A 224 -11.17 9.88 0.31
C ALA A 224 -12.46 9.16 -0.11
N LYS A 225 -13.44 9.05 0.78
CA LYS A 225 -14.76 8.50 0.46
C LYS A 225 -15.48 9.35 -0.59
N VAL A 226 -15.45 10.66 -0.47
CA VAL A 226 -16.00 11.61 -1.47
C VAL A 226 -15.34 11.41 -2.82
N THR A 227 -14.00 11.25 -2.85
CA THR A 227 -13.25 10.96 -4.09
C THR A 227 -13.71 9.66 -4.74
N LEU A 228 -13.81 8.56 -3.96
CA LEU A 228 -14.25 7.26 -4.47
C LEU A 228 -15.68 7.30 -5.02
N GLN A 229 -16.59 7.96 -4.31
CA GLN A 229 -17.97 8.13 -4.74
C GLN A 229 -18.05 8.91 -6.07
N SER A 230 -17.21 9.93 -6.24
CA SER A 230 -17.09 10.69 -7.48
C SER A 230 -16.57 9.86 -8.64
N ARG A 231 -15.57 9.02 -8.42
CA ARG A 231 -15.02 8.08 -9.42
C ARG A 231 -16.01 6.98 -9.80
N GLY A 232 -17.03 6.73 -8.97
CA GLY A 232 -18.05 5.71 -9.19
C GLY A 232 -17.53 4.28 -9.11
N ASP A 233 -18.45 3.33 -9.29
CA ASP A 233 -18.18 1.89 -9.11
C ASP A 233 -17.66 1.20 -10.38
N MET A 234 -17.89 1.79 -11.54
CA MET A 234 -17.43 1.24 -12.80
C MET A 234 -15.91 1.36 -12.93
N GLY A 235 -15.33 0.49 -13.74
CA GLY A 235 -13.88 0.51 -13.99
C GLY A 235 -13.44 -0.71 -14.79
N THR A 236 -12.23 -0.64 -15.31
CA THR A 236 -11.51 -1.80 -15.84
C THR A 236 -11.18 -2.76 -14.69
N GLY A 237 -10.76 -3.98 -14.97
CA GLY A 237 -10.56 -5.00 -13.95
C GLY A 237 -9.70 -4.56 -12.78
N TRP A 238 -8.45 -4.12 -13.05
CA TRP A 238 -7.55 -3.64 -11.99
C TRP A 238 -8.08 -2.38 -11.25
N SER A 239 -8.80 -1.51 -11.96
CA SER A 239 -9.38 -0.31 -11.36
C SER A 239 -10.46 -0.66 -10.32
N ARG A 240 -11.34 -1.63 -10.65
CA ARG A 240 -12.33 -2.15 -9.69
C ARG A 240 -11.66 -2.82 -8.51
N ALA A 241 -10.63 -3.64 -8.76
CA ALA A 241 -9.87 -4.30 -7.70
C ALA A 241 -9.23 -3.28 -6.72
N TRP A 242 -8.66 -2.20 -7.25
CA TRP A 242 -8.13 -1.13 -6.41
C TRP A 242 -9.22 -0.45 -5.56
N LYS A 243 -10.39 -0.18 -6.16
CA LYS A 243 -11.54 0.38 -5.43
C LYS A 243 -12.02 -0.55 -4.31
N ILE A 244 -12.02 -1.88 -4.50
CA ILE A 244 -12.35 -2.85 -3.44
C ILE A 244 -11.45 -2.63 -2.22
N ALA A 245 -10.13 -2.58 -2.42
CA ALA A 245 -9.17 -2.35 -1.34
C ALA A 245 -9.35 -0.98 -0.67
N CYS A 246 -9.61 0.07 -1.44
CA CYS A 246 -9.89 1.41 -0.91
C CYS A 246 -11.13 1.44 -0.02
N TRP A 247 -12.25 0.84 -0.46
CA TRP A 247 -13.47 0.76 0.35
C TRP A 247 -13.29 -0.10 1.60
N ALA A 248 -12.50 -1.19 1.50
CA ALA A 248 -12.14 -1.98 2.67
C ALA A 248 -11.33 -1.16 3.70
N ARG A 249 -10.39 -0.30 3.25
CA ARG A 249 -9.63 0.62 4.12
C ARG A 249 -10.50 1.71 4.75
N LEU A 250 -11.63 2.03 4.14
CA LEU A 250 -12.66 2.93 4.70
C LEU A 250 -13.74 2.20 5.50
N PHE A 251 -13.55 0.91 5.79
CA PHE A 251 -14.44 0.06 6.57
C PHE A 251 -15.86 -0.09 5.99
N ASP A 252 -16.02 0.12 4.69
CA ASP A 252 -17.29 -0.08 3.97
C ASP A 252 -17.27 -1.44 3.24
N GLY A 253 -17.50 -2.49 4.02
CA GLY A 253 -17.48 -3.88 3.52
C GLY A 253 -18.59 -4.17 2.51
N ASP A 254 -19.77 -3.61 2.68
CA ASP A 254 -20.88 -3.83 1.74
C ASP A 254 -20.61 -3.19 0.39
N HIS A 255 -19.95 -2.02 0.36
CA HIS A 255 -19.52 -1.40 -0.88
C HIS A 255 -18.41 -2.21 -1.56
N ALA A 256 -17.38 -2.60 -0.80
CA ALA A 256 -16.31 -3.45 -1.30
C ALA A 256 -16.86 -4.76 -1.90
N TYR A 257 -17.82 -5.39 -1.23
CA TYR A 257 -18.47 -6.61 -1.71
C TYR A 257 -19.28 -6.41 -3.00
N ARG A 258 -20.01 -5.30 -3.14
CA ARG A 258 -20.69 -4.97 -4.41
C ARG A 258 -19.70 -4.88 -5.57
N LEU A 259 -18.57 -4.22 -5.35
CA LEU A 259 -17.50 -4.10 -6.35
C LEU A 259 -16.87 -5.46 -6.67
N LEU A 260 -16.63 -6.30 -5.66
CA LEU A 260 -16.12 -7.66 -5.85
C LEU A 260 -17.07 -8.49 -6.73
N LYS A 261 -18.38 -8.45 -6.47
CA LYS A 261 -19.38 -9.11 -7.33
C LYS A 261 -19.34 -8.58 -8.75
N SER A 262 -19.19 -7.27 -8.93
CA SER A 262 -19.08 -6.66 -10.25
C SER A 262 -17.78 -7.05 -10.96
N ALA A 263 -16.66 -7.15 -10.24
CA ALA A 263 -15.38 -7.60 -10.79
C ALA A 263 -15.42 -9.06 -11.27
N LEU A 264 -16.26 -9.89 -10.66
CA LEU A 264 -16.47 -11.29 -11.05
C LEU A 264 -17.51 -11.50 -12.17
N SER A 265 -18.05 -10.43 -12.75
CA SER A 265 -18.99 -10.54 -13.86
C SER A 265 -18.28 -11.01 -15.14
N LEU A 266 -18.95 -11.83 -15.95
CA LEU A 266 -18.40 -12.38 -17.20
C LEU A 266 -18.14 -11.26 -18.21
N SER A 267 -16.91 -11.18 -18.71
CA SER A 267 -16.50 -10.32 -19.81
C SER A 267 -16.39 -11.14 -21.12
N THR A 268 -17.04 -10.68 -22.17
CA THR A 268 -16.95 -11.30 -23.51
C THR A 268 -16.05 -10.51 -24.46
N LEU A 269 -15.52 -9.36 -24.02
CA LEU A 269 -14.72 -8.49 -24.86
C LEU A 269 -13.23 -8.86 -24.78
N THR A 270 -12.65 -9.29 -25.89
CA THR A 270 -11.25 -9.73 -25.98
C THR A 270 -10.31 -8.72 -26.62
N VAL A 271 -10.87 -7.63 -27.17
CA VAL A 271 -10.07 -6.53 -27.77
C VAL A 271 -9.80 -5.43 -26.74
N ILE A 272 -8.77 -4.63 -26.97
CA ILE A 272 -8.45 -3.49 -26.09
C ILE A 272 -9.66 -2.53 -26.04
N SER A 273 -10.06 -2.17 -24.85
CA SER A 273 -11.12 -1.19 -24.60
C SER A 273 -10.83 -0.38 -23.34
N MET A 274 -11.04 0.92 -23.44
CA MET A 274 -10.98 1.85 -22.31
C MET A 274 -12.37 2.16 -21.74
N ASP A 275 -13.40 1.45 -22.18
CA ASP A 275 -14.74 1.55 -21.64
C ASP A 275 -14.80 0.94 -20.22
N ASN A 276 -15.02 1.79 -19.24
CA ASN A 276 -15.09 1.42 -17.83
C ASN A 276 -16.16 0.37 -17.50
N SER A 277 -17.16 0.17 -18.37
CA SER A 277 -18.21 -0.83 -18.19
C SER A 277 -17.79 -2.25 -18.54
N LYS A 278 -16.63 -2.46 -19.18
CA LYS A 278 -16.24 -3.71 -19.82
C LYS A 278 -15.32 -4.60 -18.99
N GLY A 279 -14.81 -4.13 -17.84
CA GLY A 279 -14.02 -4.95 -16.92
C GLY A 279 -14.82 -6.09 -16.31
N GLY A 280 -14.14 -7.16 -15.92
CA GLY A 280 -14.75 -8.35 -15.33
C GLY A 280 -13.78 -9.53 -15.37
N VAL A 281 -14.26 -10.75 -15.52
CA VAL A 281 -13.45 -11.94 -15.71
C VAL A 281 -13.87 -12.70 -16.98
N TYR A 282 -12.91 -13.34 -17.63
CA TYR A 282 -13.17 -14.28 -18.71
C TYR A 282 -13.64 -15.64 -18.15
N GLU A 283 -14.09 -16.54 -19.02
CA GLU A 283 -14.55 -17.90 -18.62
C GLU A 283 -13.49 -18.70 -17.84
N ASN A 284 -12.22 -18.44 -18.06
CA ASN A 284 -11.10 -19.03 -17.33
C ASN A 284 -10.76 -18.32 -16.01
N LEU A 285 -11.60 -17.40 -15.57
CA LEU A 285 -11.47 -16.56 -14.37
C LEU A 285 -10.30 -15.55 -14.41
N PHE A 286 -9.64 -15.37 -15.53
CA PHE A 286 -8.65 -14.32 -15.69
C PHE A 286 -9.33 -12.94 -15.77
N ASP A 287 -8.75 -11.97 -15.09
CA ASP A 287 -9.24 -10.60 -15.09
C ASP A 287 -9.23 -9.99 -16.50
N SER A 288 -10.24 -9.22 -16.76
CA SER A 288 -10.41 -8.47 -18.00
C SER A 288 -10.34 -6.98 -17.76
N HIS A 289 -9.28 -6.37 -18.27
CA HIS A 289 -9.21 -4.91 -18.39
C HIS A 289 -10.33 -4.38 -19.30
N PRO A 290 -10.61 -4.81 -20.62
CA PRO A 290 -9.99 -5.77 -21.53
C PRO A 290 -8.72 -5.23 -22.24
N PRO A 291 -7.74 -6.10 -22.68
CA PRO A 291 -7.70 -7.54 -22.55
C PRO A 291 -7.31 -8.03 -21.14
N PHE A 292 -6.84 -9.29 -21.01
CA PHE A 292 -6.33 -9.84 -19.76
C PHE A 292 -5.21 -8.98 -19.15
N GLN A 293 -5.36 -8.70 -17.85
CA GLN A 293 -4.34 -8.13 -16.98
C GLN A 293 -4.46 -8.78 -15.60
N ILE A 294 -3.40 -9.45 -15.14
CA ILE A 294 -3.38 -10.19 -13.87
C ILE A 294 -3.62 -9.30 -12.64
N ASP A 295 -3.40 -8.00 -12.79
CA ASP A 295 -3.54 -6.99 -11.73
C ASP A 295 -4.91 -7.06 -11.04
N GLY A 296 -5.98 -7.25 -11.81
CA GLY A 296 -7.32 -7.35 -11.26
C GLY A 296 -7.53 -8.60 -10.42
N ASN A 297 -6.97 -9.74 -10.82
CA ASN A 297 -7.00 -10.97 -10.01
C ASN A 297 -6.31 -10.77 -8.67
N PHE A 298 -5.07 -10.25 -8.69
CA PHE A 298 -4.28 -10.05 -7.48
C PHE A 298 -4.88 -8.95 -6.60
N GLY A 299 -5.33 -7.85 -7.22
CA GLY A 299 -5.93 -6.75 -6.49
C GLY A 299 -7.27 -7.12 -5.84
N ALA A 300 -8.11 -7.92 -6.49
CA ALA A 300 -9.35 -8.43 -5.89
C ALA A 300 -9.07 -9.34 -4.69
N THR A 301 -8.07 -10.23 -4.81
CA THR A 301 -7.63 -11.10 -3.70
C THR A 301 -7.10 -10.26 -2.53
N ALA A 302 -6.27 -9.26 -2.80
CA ALA A 302 -5.78 -8.32 -1.78
C ALA A 302 -6.94 -7.55 -1.12
N GLY A 303 -7.92 -7.11 -1.91
CA GLY A 303 -9.12 -6.44 -1.40
C GLY A 303 -9.94 -7.32 -0.45
N ILE A 304 -10.12 -8.61 -0.76
CA ILE A 304 -10.78 -9.57 0.16
C ILE A 304 -9.99 -9.69 1.48
N ALA A 305 -8.67 -9.79 1.41
CA ALA A 305 -7.85 -9.85 2.60
C ALA A 305 -7.98 -8.57 3.44
N GLU A 306 -7.98 -7.38 2.82
CA GLU A 306 -8.21 -6.10 3.49
C GLU A 306 -9.61 -5.97 4.13
N MET A 307 -10.63 -6.62 3.58
CA MET A 307 -11.95 -6.67 4.20
C MET A 307 -11.95 -7.47 5.51
N LEU A 308 -11.09 -8.48 5.62
CA LEU A 308 -11.05 -9.42 6.75
C LEU A 308 -9.97 -9.08 7.78
N LEU A 309 -8.85 -8.49 7.38
CA LEU A 309 -7.70 -8.28 8.26
C LEU A 309 -6.83 -7.12 7.76
N GLN A 310 -6.57 -6.14 8.62
CA GLN A 310 -5.67 -5.02 8.33
C GLN A 310 -4.60 -4.88 9.41
N SER A 311 -3.38 -4.46 9.03
CA SER A 311 -2.27 -4.22 9.98
C SER A 311 -1.46 -2.95 9.69
N ASN A 312 -1.81 -2.21 8.67
CA ASN A 312 -1.09 -1.03 8.14
C ASN A 312 -1.05 0.22 9.05
N GLN A 313 -1.66 0.16 10.24
CA GLN A 313 -1.69 1.28 11.20
C GLN A 313 -0.84 1.03 12.45
N GLY A 314 0.05 0.01 12.42
CA GLY A 314 0.89 -0.38 13.56
C GLY A 314 0.13 -1.20 14.61
N PHE A 315 -1.05 -1.66 14.29
CA PHE A 315 -1.85 -2.62 15.04
C PHE A 315 -2.74 -3.43 14.09
N ILE A 316 -3.29 -4.52 14.57
CA ILE A 316 -4.11 -5.45 13.80
C ILE A 316 -5.58 -5.12 14.02
N HIS A 317 -6.34 -4.98 12.96
CA HIS A 317 -7.79 -4.77 12.98
C HIS A 317 -8.47 -5.99 12.36
N LEU A 318 -9.22 -6.72 13.19
CA LEU A 318 -9.90 -7.96 12.82
C LEU A 318 -11.28 -7.62 12.23
N LEU A 319 -11.60 -8.18 11.07
CA LEU A 319 -12.88 -8.02 10.37
C LEU A 319 -13.29 -6.55 10.14
N PRO A 320 -12.37 -5.65 9.71
CA PRO A 320 -12.63 -4.20 9.66
C PRO A 320 -13.74 -3.82 8.67
N ALA A 321 -13.91 -4.59 7.61
CA ALA A 321 -14.86 -4.33 6.54
C ALA A 321 -15.64 -5.59 6.15
N LEU A 322 -16.14 -6.33 7.15
CA LEU A 322 -16.96 -7.51 6.93
C LEU A 322 -18.31 -7.12 6.32
N PRO A 323 -18.67 -7.59 5.11
CA PRO A 323 -19.96 -7.26 4.52
C PRO A 323 -21.09 -8.04 5.19
N LEU A 324 -22.30 -7.50 5.19
CA LEU A 324 -23.50 -8.16 5.72
C LEU A 324 -23.74 -9.53 5.06
N ALA A 325 -23.36 -9.69 3.79
CA ALA A 325 -23.49 -10.96 3.06
C ALA A 325 -22.59 -12.07 3.60
N TRP A 326 -21.57 -11.77 4.37
CA TRP A 326 -20.66 -12.71 5.02
C TRP A 326 -20.90 -12.75 6.54
N SER A 327 -22.17 -12.85 6.94
CA SER A 327 -22.55 -12.85 8.36
C SER A 327 -21.89 -13.98 9.15
N ASP A 328 -21.62 -15.10 8.50
CA ASP A 328 -21.03 -16.28 9.07
C ASP A 328 -19.86 -16.73 8.21
N GLY A 329 -18.78 -17.16 8.85
CA GLY A 329 -17.62 -17.60 8.08
C GLY A 329 -16.39 -17.93 8.92
N SER A 330 -15.36 -18.33 8.19
CA SER A 330 -14.03 -18.57 8.75
C SER A 330 -12.97 -18.30 7.70
N VAL A 331 -11.79 -17.90 8.16
CA VAL A 331 -10.60 -17.78 7.35
C VAL A 331 -9.40 -18.26 8.14
N ALA A 332 -8.45 -18.90 7.46
CA ALA A 332 -7.22 -19.38 8.06
C ALA A 332 -6.01 -18.95 7.26
N GLY A 333 -4.91 -18.66 7.96
CA GLY A 333 -3.63 -18.40 7.34
C GLY A 333 -3.42 -16.98 6.84
N LEU A 334 -4.29 -16.01 7.17
CA LEU A 334 -4.04 -14.59 6.82
C LEU A 334 -2.87 -14.05 7.62
N ARG A 335 -1.93 -13.39 6.92
CA ARG A 335 -0.76 -12.80 7.54
C ARG A 335 -0.92 -11.31 7.79
N THR A 336 -0.17 -10.82 8.78
CA THR A 336 -0.09 -9.39 9.11
C THR A 336 1.36 -8.94 9.26
N GLU A 337 1.57 -7.63 9.26
CA GLU A 337 2.83 -7.04 9.71
C GLU A 337 3.18 -7.57 11.10
N GLY A 338 4.49 -7.72 11.38
CA GLY A 338 5.00 -8.28 12.63
C GLY A 338 5.11 -9.81 12.65
N ASP A 339 4.95 -10.46 11.48
CA ASP A 339 5.11 -11.91 11.31
C ASP A 339 4.08 -12.70 12.15
N PHE A 340 2.82 -12.28 12.07
CA PHE A 340 1.70 -12.99 12.67
C PHE A 340 0.83 -13.66 11.60
N THR A 341 0.31 -14.84 11.93
CA THR A 341 -0.65 -15.58 11.09
C THR A 341 -1.94 -15.79 11.86
N PHE A 342 -3.06 -15.35 11.26
CA PHE A 342 -4.37 -15.36 11.90
C PHE A 342 -5.30 -16.42 11.31
N THR A 343 -6.05 -17.06 12.20
CA THR A 343 -7.22 -17.88 11.87
C THR A 343 -8.40 -17.34 12.65
N MET A 344 -9.48 -17.04 11.95
CA MET A 344 -10.67 -16.42 12.52
C MET A 344 -11.93 -17.18 12.16
N LYS A 345 -12.90 -17.18 13.09
CA LYS A 345 -14.29 -17.60 12.85
C LYS A 345 -15.23 -16.52 13.36
N TRP A 346 -16.30 -16.31 12.66
CA TRP A 346 -17.34 -15.36 13.05
C TRP A 346 -18.73 -15.94 12.76
N ASN A 347 -19.72 -15.44 13.51
CA ASN A 347 -21.11 -15.79 13.38
C ASN A 347 -21.96 -14.57 13.65
N ALA A 348 -23.02 -14.37 12.85
CA ALA A 348 -23.88 -13.20 12.89
C ALA A 348 -23.10 -11.86 12.86
N GLY A 349 -22.00 -11.80 12.13
CA GLY A 349 -21.12 -10.62 12.02
C GLY A 349 -20.15 -10.41 13.19
N TRP A 350 -20.14 -11.27 14.21
CA TRP A 350 -19.30 -11.14 15.38
C TRP A 350 -18.18 -12.19 15.42
N LEU A 351 -16.96 -11.72 15.69
CA LEU A 351 -15.83 -12.61 15.89
C LEU A 351 -16.11 -13.56 17.08
N THR A 352 -16.13 -14.87 16.82
CA THR A 352 -16.39 -15.90 17.84
C THR A 352 -15.13 -16.65 18.29
N GLN A 353 -14.15 -16.78 17.38
CA GLN A 353 -12.87 -17.40 17.66
C GLN A 353 -11.78 -16.74 16.85
N CYS A 354 -10.64 -16.49 17.49
CA CYS A 354 -9.44 -16.04 16.84
C CYS A 354 -8.23 -16.77 17.43
N SER A 355 -7.37 -17.28 16.57
CA SER A 355 -6.05 -17.75 16.94
C SER A 355 -4.98 -17.02 16.16
N VAL A 356 -3.85 -16.77 16.79
CA VAL A 356 -2.70 -16.11 16.19
C VAL A 356 -1.46 -16.95 16.44
N LEU A 357 -0.71 -17.24 15.37
CA LEU A 357 0.61 -17.81 15.43
C LEU A 357 1.63 -16.66 15.27
N SER A 358 2.57 -16.56 16.22
CA SER A 358 3.63 -15.57 16.18
C SER A 358 4.90 -16.17 15.60
N GLY A 359 5.30 -15.77 14.39
CA GLY A 359 6.54 -16.26 13.78
C GLY A 359 7.81 -15.70 14.44
N SER A 360 7.78 -14.47 14.91
CA SER A 360 8.95 -13.76 15.45
C SER A 360 8.93 -13.49 16.96
N GLY A 361 7.82 -13.75 17.65
CA GLY A 361 7.69 -13.51 19.09
C GLY A 361 7.56 -12.04 19.49
N LEU A 362 7.08 -11.20 18.57
CA LEU A 362 6.83 -9.80 18.83
C LEU A 362 5.59 -9.60 19.71
N LYS A 363 5.45 -8.43 20.32
CA LYS A 363 4.20 -8.06 20.99
C LYS A 363 3.08 -7.90 19.96
N CYS A 364 1.95 -8.58 20.18
CA CYS A 364 0.78 -8.49 19.35
C CYS A 364 -0.11 -7.33 19.82
N ARG A 365 -0.43 -6.40 18.91
CA ARG A 365 -1.34 -5.28 19.15
C ARG A 365 -2.59 -5.44 18.31
N ILE A 366 -3.75 -5.43 18.97
CA ILE A 366 -5.03 -5.60 18.27
C ILE A 366 -5.96 -4.43 18.60
N TYR A 367 -6.65 -3.89 17.61
CA TYR A 367 -7.74 -2.96 17.82
C TYR A 367 -8.97 -3.71 18.34
N SER A 368 -9.34 -3.42 19.59
CA SER A 368 -10.45 -4.05 20.30
C SER A 368 -11.30 -2.98 20.98
N PRO A 369 -12.09 -2.22 20.20
CA PRO A 369 -12.94 -1.18 20.76
C PRO A 369 -13.92 -1.79 21.76
N LYS A 370 -14.17 -1.09 22.87
CA LYS A 370 -15.10 -1.50 23.92
C LYS A 370 -14.77 -2.84 24.60
N GLY A 371 -13.51 -3.31 24.50
CA GLY A 371 -13.08 -4.54 25.17
C GLY A 371 -13.68 -5.83 24.60
N LEU A 372 -13.93 -5.85 23.28
CA LEU A 372 -14.45 -7.04 22.56
C LEU A 372 -13.58 -8.30 22.78
N ILE A 373 -12.26 -8.13 22.98
CA ILE A 373 -11.35 -9.22 23.32
C ILE A 373 -11.09 -9.14 24.83
N ALA A 374 -11.74 -10.00 25.59
CA ALA A 374 -11.64 -10.03 27.04
C ALA A 374 -10.57 -11.01 27.58
N ARG A 375 -10.12 -11.95 26.76
CA ARG A 375 -9.23 -13.04 27.18
C ARG A 375 -8.31 -13.46 26.05
N VAL A 376 -7.03 -13.63 26.39
CA VAL A 376 -6.02 -14.26 25.52
C VAL A 376 -5.40 -15.41 26.28
N GLU A 377 -5.24 -16.54 25.62
CA GLU A 377 -4.60 -17.74 26.15
C GLU A 377 -3.56 -18.27 25.18
N ASN A 378 -2.53 -18.89 25.69
CA ASN A 378 -1.58 -19.61 24.87
C ASN A 378 -2.11 -21.00 24.48
N SER A 379 -1.34 -21.74 23.67
CA SER A 379 -1.68 -23.08 23.18
C SER A 379 -1.94 -24.13 24.29
N SER A 380 -1.40 -23.90 25.50
CA SER A 380 -1.63 -24.75 26.67
C SER A 380 -2.84 -24.33 27.50
N GLY A 381 -3.61 -23.32 27.09
CA GLY A 381 -4.75 -22.78 27.83
C GLY A 381 -4.38 -21.84 28.99
N LYS A 382 -3.11 -21.49 29.14
CA LYS A 382 -2.68 -20.54 30.18
C LYS A 382 -3.00 -19.12 29.75
N ARG A 383 -3.66 -18.37 30.66
CA ARG A 383 -4.00 -16.95 30.40
C ARG A 383 -2.75 -16.09 30.22
N ILE A 384 -2.75 -15.28 29.18
CA ILE A 384 -1.73 -14.27 28.89
C ILE A 384 -2.24 -12.91 29.37
N PRO A 385 -1.42 -12.11 30.07
CA PRO A 385 -1.81 -10.79 30.53
C PRO A 385 -1.99 -9.86 29.33
N ILE A 386 -3.08 -9.08 29.34
CA ILE A 386 -3.42 -8.08 28.35
C ILE A 386 -3.16 -6.71 28.93
N SER A 387 -2.45 -5.86 28.21
CA SER A 387 -2.33 -4.43 28.52
C SER A 387 -3.32 -3.64 27.67
N LEU A 388 -4.11 -2.77 28.30
CA LEU A 388 -4.99 -1.84 27.59
C LEU A 388 -4.18 -0.60 27.20
N ILE A 389 -4.28 -0.21 25.93
CA ILE A 389 -3.62 0.97 25.39
C ILE A 389 -4.70 1.98 24.99
N LYS A 390 -4.36 3.27 25.05
CA LYS A 390 -5.24 4.35 24.60
C LYS A 390 -5.74 4.12 23.17
N GLY A 391 -6.98 4.46 22.88
CA GLY A 391 -7.57 4.33 21.56
C GLY A 391 -8.23 2.97 21.27
N GLY A 392 -8.51 2.18 22.30
CA GLY A 392 -9.18 0.87 22.12
C GLY A 392 -8.25 -0.23 21.64
N LEU A 393 -6.95 -0.10 21.92
CA LEU A 393 -5.96 -1.11 21.60
C LEU A 393 -5.69 -2.02 22.80
N ILE A 394 -5.46 -3.29 22.52
CA ILE A 394 -4.87 -4.24 23.46
C ILE A 394 -3.49 -4.68 22.99
N GLU A 395 -2.59 -4.92 23.91
CA GLU A 395 -1.26 -5.47 23.65
C GLU A 395 -1.01 -6.67 24.56
N PHE A 396 -0.42 -7.72 24.03
CA PHE A 396 0.02 -8.88 24.80
C PHE A 396 1.33 -9.45 24.23
N PRO A 397 2.17 -10.06 25.12
CA PRO A 397 3.40 -10.70 24.68
C PRO A 397 3.09 -12.00 23.95
N THR A 398 3.92 -12.34 22.97
CA THR A 398 3.91 -13.63 22.30
C THR A 398 5.30 -14.28 22.37
N LYS A 399 5.40 -15.54 21.99
CA LYS A 399 6.67 -16.23 21.82
C LYS A 399 6.77 -16.74 20.40
N LYS A 400 7.99 -16.81 19.89
CA LYS A 400 8.26 -17.36 18.56
C LYS A 400 7.74 -18.79 18.44
N GLY A 401 6.91 -19.04 17.42
CA GLY A 401 6.33 -20.36 17.15
C GLY A 401 5.09 -20.71 17.99
N GLU A 402 4.58 -19.77 18.81
CA GLU A 402 3.41 -19.96 19.68
C GLU A 402 2.21 -19.14 19.18
#